data_0aa494f4a851d21b46e410657ce6c4ae
#
_entry.id   0aa494f4a851d21b46e410657ce6c4ae
#
_cell.length_a   1.000
_cell.length_b   1.000
_cell.length_c   1.000
_cell.angle_alpha   90.00
_cell.angle_beta   90.00
_cell.angle_gamma   90.00
#
_symmetry.space_group_name_H-M   'P 1'
#
loop_
_entity.id
_entity.type
_entity.pdbx_description
1 polymer ?
#
loop_
_entity_poly.entity_id
_entity_poly.type
_entity_poly.pdbx_seq_one_letter_code
_entity_poly.pdbx_strand_id
1 'polypeptide(L)'
;MALPSLLEGRLRLPLVAAPMFLASGPELVIACCRAGIVGSFPAKNPRTLDGLDEWLTVIGEGIASPGRRAPAPFAVNLIVHRSNDVVEGELDLCVRHQVPIVITSLGAVSELVDRVHAYGGLVFHDVINMRHARKAIDAGVDGLIAVAAGAGGHTRRASPVAPLNAIRLGFHGP
;
A
#
# COMPACT_ATOMS: atom_id res chain seq x y z
N MET A 1 -16.35 5.50 -10.18
CA MET A 1 -15.47 4.46 -9.61
C MET A 1 -15.93 4.21 -8.19
N ALA A 2 -16.23 2.97 -7.82
CA ALA A 2 -16.54 2.58 -6.45
C ALA A 2 -15.23 2.28 -5.71
N LEU A 3 -15.17 2.56 -4.41
CA LEU A 3 -14.05 2.11 -3.58
C LEU A 3 -14.12 0.59 -3.42
N PRO A 4 -12.98 -0.11 -3.31
CA PRO A 4 -12.99 -1.51 -2.93
C PRO A 4 -13.79 -1.73 -1.64
N SER A 5 -14.49 -2.86 -1.54
CA SER A 5 -15.36 -3.18 -0.38
C SER A 5 -14.60 -3.11 0.96
N LEU A 6 -13.31 -3.46 0.96
CA LEU A 6 -12.44 -3.37 2.14
C LEU A 6 -12.29 -1.93 2.66
N LEU A 7 -12.44 -0.92 1.81
CA LEU A 7 -12.32 0.51 2.13
C LEU A 7 -13.68 1.18 2.36
N GLU A 8 -14.75 0.60 1.82
CA GLU A 8 -16.08 1.18 1.83
C GLU A 8 -16.62 1.30 3.27
N GLY A 9 -17.11 2.49 3.61
CA GLY A 9 -17.62 2.79 4.96
C GLY A 9 -16.57 2.90 6.07
N ARG A 10 -15.29 2.56 5.82
CA ARG A 10 -14.20 2.61 6.79
C ARG A 10 -13.39 3.90 6.73
N LEU A 11 -13.38 4.56 5.58
CA LEU A 11 -12.65 5.81 5.40
C LEU A 11 -13.52 7.03 5.76
N ARG A 12 -12.96 7.97 6.51
CA ARG A 12 -13.51 9.31 6.70
C ARG A 12 -13.17 10.20 5.52
N LEU A 13 -11.97 10.06 4.99
CA LEU A 13 -11.47 10.71 3.80
C LEU A 13 -10.76 9.66 2.93
N PRO A 14 -10.86 9.73 1.60
CA PRO A 14 -10.15 8.82 0.70
C PRO A 14 -8.67 9.22 0.60
N LEU A 15 -7.95 9.07 1.70
CA LEU A 15 -6.53 9.44 1.83
C LEU A 15 -5.71 8.25 2.31
N VAL A 16 -4.49 8.17 1.81
CA VAL A 16 -3.43 7.30 2.29
C VAL A 16 -2.30 8.18 2.81
N ALA A 17 -1.93 8.01 4.09
CA ALA A 17 -0.70 8.58 4.61
C ALA A 17 0.46 7.82 3.97
N ALA A 18 1.25 8.50 3.14
CA ALA A 18 2.31 7.88 2.35
C ALA A 18 3.32 7.12 3.22
N PRO A 19 3.85 5.96 2.74
CA PRO A 19 4.89 5.23 3.45
C PRO A 19 6.20 6.01 3.41
N MET A 20 6.60 6.58 4.53
CA MET A 20 7.80 7.42 4.64
C MET A 20 8.93 6.65 5.31
N PHE A 21 10.10 6.58 4.63
CA PHE A 21 11.29 5.98 5.20
C PHE A 21 11.69 6.69 6.51
N LEU A 22 11.98 5.94 7.54
CA LEU A 22 12.31 6.35 8.90
C LEU A 22 11.20 7.11 9.67
N ALA A 23 10.25 7.75 9.00
CA ALA A 23 9.23 8.58 9.66
C ALA A 23 7.94 7.81 9.98
N SER A 24 7.54 6.86 9.12
CA SER A 24 6.34 6.06 9.37
C SER A 24 6.65 4.91 10.33
N GLY A 25 6.20 5.05 11.57
CA GLY A 25 6.25 4.00 12.60
C GLY A 25 4.85 3.54 13.01
N PRO A 26 4.74 2.52 13.90
CA PRO A 26 3.46 1.97 14.35
C PRO A 26 2.50 3.03 14.90
N GLU A 27 2.99 3.96 15.72
CA GLU A 27 2.15 5.00 16.33
C GLU A 27 1.49 5.89 15.27
N LEU A 28 2.25 6.30 14.24
CA LEU A 28 1.70 7.13 13.16
C LEU A 28 0.67 6.34 12.36
N VAL A 29 0.95 5.08 12.03
CA VAL A 29 0.02 4.21 11.28
C VAL A 29 -1.28 4.04 12.07
N ILE A 30 -1.21 3.71 13.36
CA ILE A 30 -2.37 3.54 14.23
C ILE A 30 -3.17 4.84 14.33
N ALA A 31 -2.50 5.98 14.52
CA ALA A 31 -3.15 7.28 14.60
C ALA A 31 -3.91 7.62 13.31
N CYS A 32 -3.31 7.38 12.14
CA CYS A 32 -3.94 7.56 10.84
C CYS A 32 -5.19 6.68 10.69
N CYS A 33 -5.07 5.37 10.98
CA CYS A 33 -6.18 4.44 10.88
C CYS A 33 -7.34 4.81 11.80
N ARG A 34 -7.05 5.21 13.03
CA ARG A 34 -8.06 5.70 14.00
C ARG A 34 -8.70 7.03 13.57
N ALA A 35 -7.97 7.88 12.86
CA ALA A 35 -8.49 9.12 12.27
C ALA A 35 -9.39 8.87 11.04
N GLY A 36 -9.42 7.65 10.51
CA GLY A 36 -10.24 7.24 9.37
C GLY A 36 -9.57 7.50 8.01
N ILE A 37 -8.25 7.45 7.96
CA ILE A 37 -7.45 7.44 6.72
C ILE A 37 -6.52 6.22 6.74
N VAL A 38 -6.12 5.72 5.59
CA VAL A 38 -5.18 4.60 5.52
C VAL A 38 -3.82 5.05 6.05
N GLY A 39 -3.33 4.42 7.12
CA GLY A 39 -1.95 4.56 7.58
C GLY A 39 -1.04 3.63 6.83
N SER A 40 0.18 4.03 6.48
CA SER A 40 1.12 3.13 5.81
C SER A 40 2.56 3.31 6.26
N PHE A 41 3.37 2.26 6.08
CA PHE A 41 4.80 2.28 6.37
C PHE A 41 5.58 1.36 5.42
N PRO A 42 6.88 1.66 5.16
CA PRO A 42 7.74 0.76 4.41
C PRO A 42 8.17 -0.44 5.25
N ALA A 43 8.10 -1.67 4.71
CA ALA A 43 8.58 -2.88 5.37
C ALA A 43 10.07 -2.81 5.76
N LYS A 44 10.84 -1.94 5.13
CA LYS A 44 12.25 -1.68 5.43
C LYS A 44 12.50 -0.84 6.70
N ASN A 45 11.48 -0.17 7.25
CA ASN A 45 11.67 0.68 8.43
C ASN A 45 12.11 -0.09 9.68
N PRO A 46 11.51 -1.27 10.00
CA PRO A 46 11.95 -2.08 11.15
C PRO A 46 13.31 -2.78 10.95
N ARG A 47 13.90 -2.75 9.75
CA ARG A 47 15.23 -3.25 9.37
C ARG A 47 15.44 -4.77 9.43
N THR A 48 14.60 -5.52 10.14
CA THR A 48 14.64 -6.98 10.26
C THR A 48 13.27 -7.57 10.09
N LEU A 49 13.18 -8.85 9.72
CA LEU A 49 11.89 -9.55 9.62
C LEU A 49 11.22 -9.67 10.99
N ASP A 50 11.99 -9.94 12.05
CA ASP A 50 11.45 -9.99 13.42
C ASP A 50 10.86 -8.64 13.84
N GLY A 51 11.54 -7.53 13.52
CA GLY A 51 11.02 -6.19 13.75
C GLY A 51 9.76 -5.88 12.93
N LEU A 52 9.66 -6.41 11.70
CA LEU A 52 8.45 -6.29 10.90
C LEU A 52 7.30 -7.08 11.51
N ASP A 53 7.54 -8.30 12.00
CA ASP A 53 6.55 -9.14 12.68
C ASP A 53 6.01 -8.45 13.95
N GLU A 54 6.92 -7.87 14.75
CA GLU A 54 6.58 -7.07 15.94
C GLU A 54 5.71 -5.85 15.56
N TRP A 55 6.11 -5.07 14.54
CA TRP A 55 5.36 -3.89 14.12
C TRP A 55 3.96 -4.24 13.62
N LEU A 56 3.82 -5.32 12.85
CA LEU A 56 2.54 -5.79 12.35
C LEU A 56 1.62 -6.21 13.51
N THR A 57 2.17 -6.88 14.53
CA THR A 57 1.44 -7.25 15.75
C THR A 57 0.95 -5.99 16.49
N VAL A 58 1.86 -5.04 16.78
CA VAL A 58 1.53 -3.78 17.48
C VAL A 58 0.48 -2.96 16.74
N ILE A 59 0.59 -2.86 15.41
CA ILE A 59 -0.37 -2.15 14.58
C ILE A 59 -1.74 -2.84 14.62
N GLY A 60 -1.77 -4.18 14.46
CA GLY A 60 -3.00 -4.96 14.51
C GLY A 60 -3.73 -4.78 15.83
N GLU A 61 -3.05 -4.93 16.95
CA GLU A 61 -3.60 -4.72 18.31
C GLU A 61 -4.04 -3.27 18.52
N GLY A 62 -3.20 -2.31 18.09
CA GLY A 62 -3.48 -0.89 18.21
C GLY A 62 -4.71 -0.45 17.44
N ILE A 63 -4.97 -1.03 16.28
CA ILE A 63 -6.17 -0.76 15.47
C ILE A 63 -7.40 -1.48 16.03
N ALA A 64 -7.23 -2.71 16.55
CA ALA A 64 -8.34 -3.51 17.10
C ALA A 64 -8.95 -2.91 18.39
N SER A 65 -8.27 -1.96 19.02
CA SER A 65 -8.78 -1.31 20.24
C SER A 65 -10.14 -0.63 20.00
N PRO A 66 -11.13 -0.85 20.89
CA PRO A 66 -12.49 -0.39 20.67
C PRO A 66 -12.57 1.13 20.57
N GLY A 67 -13.07 1.61 19.45
CA GLY A 67 -13.38 3.02 19.18
C GLY A 67 -14.87 3.17 18.79
N ARG A 68 -15.35 4.40 18.70
CA ARG A 68 -16.74 4.67 18.27
C ARG A 68 -17.01 4.29 16.81
N ARG A 69 -15.98 4.11 15.99
CA ARG A 69 -16.06 3.76 14.56
C ARG A 69 -15.00 2.71 14.25
N ALA A 70 -15.31 1.83 13.28
CA ALA A 70 -14.32 0.91 12.74
C ALA A 70 -13.14 1.73 12.16
N PRO A 71 -11.89 1.43 12.52
CA PRO A 71 -10.72 2.12 12.00
C PRO A 71 -10.52 1.85 10.51
N ALA A 72 -9.87 2.77 9.82
CA ALA A 72 -9.43 2.53 8.45
C ALA A 72 -8.40 1.38 8.42
N PRO A 73 -8.26 0.64 7.32
CA PRO A 73 -7.22 -0.35 7.17
C PRO A 73 -5.84 0.31 7.08
N PHE A 74 -4.78 -0.47 7.38
CA PHE A 74 -3.41 -0.03 7.16
C PHE A 74 -2.81 -0.65 5.90
N ALA A 75 -1.67 -0.13 5.47
CA ALA A 75 -0.93 -0.62 4.32
C ALA A 75 0.56 -0.82 4.65
N VAL A 76 1.17 -1.81 3.99
CA VAL A 76 2.61 -2.06 4.04
C VAL A 76 3.19 -1.85 2.64
N ASN A 77 4.25 -1.07 2.52
CA ASN A 77 4.94 -0.90 1.25
C ASN A 77 6.12 -1.87 1.14
N LEU A 78 6.08 -2.68 0.09
CA LEU A 78 7.12 -3.63 -0.29
C LEU A 78 7.91 -3.11 -1.50
N ILE A 79 9.23 -3.15 -1.42
CA ILE A 79 10.11 -2.84 -2.55
C ILE A 79 10.35 -4.14 -3.32
N VAL A 80 9.63 -4.31 -4.43
CA VAL A 80 9.70 -5.52 -5.27
C VAL A 80 10.79 -5.33 -6.33
N HIS A 81 12.03 -5.45 -5.90
CA HIS A 81 13.19 -5.35 -6.78
C HIS A 81 14.18 -6.46 -6.46
N ARG A 82 14.87 -6.96 -7.49
CA ARG A 82 15.87 -8.04 -7.36
C ARG A 82 17.00 -7.78 -6.36
N SER A 83 17.22 -6.53 -5.97
CA SER A 83 18.17 -6.16 -4.92
C SER A 83 17.59 -6.25 -3.51
N ASN A 84 16.31 -6.56 -3.36
CA ASN A 84 15.68 -6.82 -2.08
C ASN A 84 15.63 -8.34 -1.88
N ASP A 85 16.64 -8.88 -1.22
CA ASP A 85 16.82 -10.30 -0.94
C ASP A 85 15.88 -10.85 0.14
N VAL A 86 15.20 -9.97 0.87
CA VAL A 86 14.26 -10.35 1.94
C VAL A 86 12.79 -10.13 1.57
N VAL A 87 12.47 -9.75 0.33
CA VAL A 87 11.10 -9.44 -0.09
C VAL A 87 10.12 -10.60 0.11
N GLU A 88 10.58 -11.84 -0.07
CA GLU A 88 9.76 -13.03 0.16
C GLU A 88 9.39 -13.16 1.65
N GLY A 89 10.34 -12.97 2.55
CA GLY A 89 10.08 -12.98 3.99
C GLY A 89 9.16 -11.83 4.43
N GLU A 90 9.31 -10.64 3.82
CA GLU A 90 8.41 -9.51 4.06
C GLU A 90 6.98 -9.84 3.58
N LEU A 91 6.83 -10.49 2.42
CA LEU A 91 5.54 -10.93 1.90
C LEU A 91 4.93 -12.05 2.75
N ASP A 92 5.73 -13.02 3.21
CA ASP A 92 5.26 -14.08 4.12
C ASP A 92 4.66 -13.50 5.41
N LEU A 93 5.29 -12.46 5.96
CA LEU A 93 4.75 -11.75 7.12
C LEU A 93 3.45 -11.00 6.78
N CYS A 94 3.38 -10.33 5.63
CA CYS A 94 2.14 -9.69 5.19
C CYS A 94 0.99 -10.69 5.05
N VAL A 95 1.26 -11.89 4.51
CA VAL A 95 0.26 -12.96 4.39
C VAL A 95 -0.15 -13.50 5.77
N ARG A 96 0.82 -13.77 6.65
CA ARG A 96 0.57 -14.26 8.02
C ARG A 96 -0.33 -13.31 8.81
N HIS A 97 -0.05 -12.02 8.75
CA HIS A 97 -0.82 -10.98 9.44
C HIS A 97 -2.04 -10.51 8.66
N GLN A 98 -2.32 -11.08 7.49
CA GLN A 98 -3.41 -10.67 6.61
C GLN A 98 -3.46 -9.15 6.41
N VAL A 99 -2.31 -8.56 6.04
CA VAL A 99 -2.17 -7.12 5.84
C VAL A 99 -3.21 -6.62 4.85
N PRO A 100 -4.11 -5.70 5.24
CA PRO A 100 -5.26 -5.34 4.41
C PRO A 100 -4.89 -4.77 3.03
N ILE A 101 -3.80 -4.01 2.97
CA ILE A 101 -3.33 -3.37 1.74
C ILE A 101 -1.81 -3.54 1.62
N VAL A 102 -1.37 -4.08 0.51
CA VAL A 102 0.06 -4.13 0.16
C VAL A 102 0.31 -3.11 -0.95
N ILE A 103 1.25 -2.19 -0.73
CA ILE A 103 1.70 -1.23 -1.75
C ILE A 103 3.01 -1.78 -2.32
N THR A 104 3.07 -2.02 -3.62
CA THR A 104 4.28 -2.51 -4.29
C THR A 104 4.99 -1.38 -5.04
N SER A 105 6.31 -1.31 -4.88
CA SER A 105 7.17 -0.34 -5.56
C SER A 105 8.23 -1.05 -6.39
N LEU A 106 8.61 -0.47 -7.54
CA LEU A 106 9.65 -0.92 -8.47
C LEU A 106 9.35 -2.23 -9.23
N GLY A 107 8.34 -2.99 -8.87
CA GLY A 107 7.93 -4.20 -9.59
C GLY A 107 6.52 -4.61 -9.22
N ALA A 108 5.74 -5.03 -10.22
CA ALA A 108 4.46 -5.72 -10.03
C ALA A 108 4.67 -7.18 -10.46
N VAL A 109 4.42 -8.10 -9.55
CA VAL A 109 4.58 -9.55 -9.76
C VAL A 109 3.24 -10.21 -9.46
N SER A 110 2.67 -10.91 -10.45
CA SER A 110 1.36 -11.57 -10.33
C SER A 110 1.31 -12.57 -9.17
N GLU A 111 2.38 -13.33 -8.94
CA GLU A 111 2.45 -14.26 -7.81
C GLU A 111 2.26 -13.57 -6.44
N LEU A 112 2.84 -12.36 -6.25
CA LEU A 112 2.61 -11.56 -5.05
C LEU A 112 1.14 -11.14 -4.94
N VAL A 113 0.56 -10.69 -6.06
CA VAL A 113 -0.85 -10.29 -6.12
C VAL A 113 -1.76 -11.45 -5.73
N ASP A 114 -1.54 -12.64 -6.32
CA ASP A 114 -2.32 -13.85 -6.05
C ASP A 114 -2.26 -14.23 -4.56
N ARG A 115 -1.08 -14.13 -3.93
CA ARG A 115 -0.90 -14.44 -2.50
C ARG A 115 -1.64 -13.45 -1.59
N VAL A 116 -1.67 -12.18 -1.96
CA VAL A 116 -2.42 -11.15 -1.20
C VAL A 116 -3.92 -11.32 -1.40
N HIS A 117 -4.36 -11.59 -2.62
CA HIS A 117 -5.76 -11.86 -2.93
C HIS A 117 -6.29 -13.12 -2.25
N ALA A 118 -5.46 -14.14 -2.03
CA ALA A 118 -5.87 -15.38 -1.38
C ALA A 118 -6.46 -15.20 0.01
N TYR A 119 -6.10 -14.14 0.75
CA TYR A 119 -6.70 -13.81 2.04
C TYR A 119 -7.65 -12.59 1.99
N GLY A 120 -7.95 -12.05 0.81
CA GLY A 120 -8.85 -10.90 0.62
C GLY A 120 -8.19 -9.54 0.80
N GLY A 121 -6.86 -9.46 0.78
CA GLY A 121 -6.12 -8.20 0.78
C GLY A 121 -6.16 -7.51 -0.59
N LEU A 122 -5.77 -6.25 -0.63
CA LEU A 122 -5.65 -5.43 -1.85
C LEU A 122 -4.19 -5.14 -2.17
N VAL A 123 -3.88 -5.08 -3.46
CA VAL A 123 -2.55 -4.67 -3.94
C VAL A 123 -2.64 -3.37 -4.71
N PHE A 124 -1.93 -2.34 -4.24
CA PHE A 124 -1.74 -1.09 -4.97
C PHE A 124 -0.30 -1.01 -5.49
N HIS A 125 -0.12 -0.46 -6.69
CA HIS A 125 1.21 -0.34 -7.28
C HIS A 125 1.55 1.10 -7.65
N ASP A 126 2.74 1.55 -7.29
CA ASP A 126 3.23 2.87 -7.68
C ASP A 126 3.71 2.87 -9.14
N VAL A 127 3.21 3.81 -9.91
CA VAL A 127 3.50 3.94 -11.34
C VAL A 127 3.96 5.34 -11.69
N ILE A 128 4.93 5.42 -12.59
CA ILE A 128 5.55 6.67 -13.03
C ILE A 128 5.28 6.98 -14.50
N ASN A 129 4.70 6.05 -15.25
CA ASN A 129 4.35 6.18 -16.66
C ASN A 129 3.34 5.09 -17.08
N MET A 130 2.78 5.24 -18.30
CA MET A 130 1.79 4.31 -18.85
C MET A 130 2.31 2.89 -19.07
N ARG A 131 3.59 2.71 -19.36
CA ARG A 131 4.18 1.36 -19.52
C ARG A 131 4.14 0.60 -18.19
N HIS A 132 4.48 1.28 -17.08
CA HIS A 132 4.41 0.70 -15.74
C HIS A 132 2.96 0.44 -15.33
N ALA A 133 2.04 1.38 -15.64
CA ALA A 133 0.63 1.21 -15.36
C ALA A 133 0.06 -0.06 -16.04
N ARG A 134 0.29 -0.22 -17.34
CA ARG A 134 -0.14 -1.43 -18.08
C ARG A 134 0.41 -2.70 -17.46
N LYS A 135 1.72 -2.74 -17.16
CA LYS A 135 2.35 -3.91 -16.54
C LYS A 135 1.74 -4.24 -15.17
N ALA A 136 1.41 -3.23 -14.37
CA ALA A 136 0.74 -3.44 -13.08
C ALA A 136 -0.69 -3.97 -13.26
N ILE A 137 -1.44 -3.41 -14.21
CA ILE A 137 -2.79 -3.89 -14.57
C ILE A 137 -2.74 -5.36 -15.02
N ASP A 138 -1.81 -5.71 -15.91
CA ASP A 138 -1.62 -7.08 -16.40
C ASP A 138 -1.24 -8.05 -15.26
N ALA A 139 -0.58 -7.56 -14.21
CA ALA A 139 -0.28 -8.32 -13.00
C ALA A 139 -1.48 -8.47 -12.04
N GLY A 140 -2.62 -7.81 -12.30
CA GLY A 140 -3.86 -7.96 -11.54
C GLY A 140 -3.97 -7.07 -10.30
N VAL A 141 -3.23 -5.94 -10.21
CA VAL A 141 -3.34 -5.04 -9.04
C VAL A 141 -4.70 -4.36 -8.95
N ASP A 142 -5.16 -4.08 -7.73
CA ASP A 142 -6.47 -3.48 -7.46
C ASP A 142 -6.47 -1.95 -7.63
N GLY A 143 -5.30 -1.33 -7.51
CA GLY A 143 -5.19 0.12 -7.65
C GLY A 143 -3.82 0.59 -8.11
N LEU A 144 -3.78 1.79 -8.67
CA LEU A 144 -2.56 2.44 -9.15
C LEU A 144 -2.29 3.73 -8.37
N ILE A 145 -1.06 3.90 -7.91
CA ILE A 145 -0.57 5.12 -7.29
C ILE A 145 0.27 5.88 -8.31
N ALA A 146 -0.28 6.94 -8.88
CA ALA A 146 0.43 7.76 -9.87
C ALA A 146 1.45 8.67 -9.18
N VAL A 147 2.74 8.40 -9.35
CA VAL A 147 3.83 9.23 -8.84
C VAL A 147 4.14 10.33 -9.84
N ALA A 148 3.86 11.59 -9.47
CA ALA A 148 3.97 12.75 -10.33
C ALA A 148 4.85 13.86 -9.73
N ALA A 149 5.07 14.92 -10.48
CA ALA A 149 5.75 16.11 -9.98
C ALA A 149 5.04 16.68 -8.73
N GLY A 150 5.80 17.00 -7.72
CA GLY A 150 5.28 17.46 -6.42
C GLY A 150 5.08 16.36 -5.39
N ALA A 151 5.23 15.07 -5.76
CA ALA A 151 5.31 14.01 -4.76
C ALA A 151 6.54 14.19 -3.86
N GLY A 152 6.40 13.86 -2.58
CA GLY A 152 7.54 13.80 -1.66
C GLY A 152 8.48 12.64 -2.01
N GLY A 153 9.74 12.72 -1.62
CA GLY A 153 10.73 11.68 -1.88
C GLY A 153 11.21 11.62 -3.34
N HIS A 154 11.28 10.43 -3.91
CA HIS A 154 11.71 10.22 -5.29
C HIS A 154 10.62 10.64 -6.27
N THR A 155 10.68 11.87 -6.74
CA THR A 155 9.68 12.42 -7.65
C THR A 155 10.12 12.36 -9.13
N ARG A 156 9.17 12.58 -10.05
CA ARG A 156 9.41 12.75 -11.48
C ARG A 156 8.97 14.12 -11.97
N ARG A 157 9.57 14.55 -13.13
CA ARG A 157 9.29 15.86 -13.74
C ARG A 157 7.92 15.93 -14.47
N ALA A 158 7.19 14.82 -14.57
CA ALA A 158 5.91 14.78 -15.30
C ALA A 158 4.79 15.49 -14.52
N SER A 159 4.02 16.33 -15.19
CA SER A 159 2.81 16.94 -14.64
C SER A 159 1.82 15.83 -14.21
N PRO A 160 1.14 15.96 -13.06
CA PRO A 160 0.19 14.95 -12.58
C PRO A 160 -1.01 14.76 -13.52
N VAL A 161 -1.39 15.77 -14.28
CA VAL A 161 -2.62 15.78 -15.10
C VAL A 161 -2.53 14.81 -16.30
N ALA A 162 -1.39 14.80 -17.01
CA ALA A 162 -1.23 13.98 -18.21
C ALA A 162 -1.26 12.46 -17.94
N PRO A 163 -0.49 11.90 -16.98
CA PRO A 163 -0.55 10.48 -16.66
C PRO A 163 -1.88 10.07 -16.04
N LEU A 164 -2.53 10.92 -15.22
CA LEU A 164 -3.84 10.60 -14.63
C LEU A 164 -4.92 10.42 -15.70
N ASN A 165 -5.00 11.32 -16.68
CA ASN A 165 -5.96 11.20 -17.77
C ASN A 165 -5.74 9.95 -18.62
N ALA A 166 -4.47 9.64 -18.93
CA ALA A 166 -4.13 8.45 -19.69
C ALA A 166 -4.42 7.14 -18.92
N ILE A 167 -4.16 7.11 -17.60
CA ILE A 167 -4.48 5.96 -16.74
C ILE A 167 -6.00 5.77 -16.67
N ARG A 168 -6.79 6.82 -16.48
CA ARG A 168 -8.26 6.75 -16.40
C ARG A 168 -8.92 6.18 -17.67
N LEU A 169 -8.29 6.30 -18.83
CA LEU A 169 -8.79 5.73 -20.07
C LEU A 169 -8.54 4.22 -20.21
N GLY A 170 -7.60 3.68 -19.45
CA GLY A 170 -7.20 2.26 -19.53
C GLY A 170 -7.33 1.45 -18.24
N PHE A 171 -7.76 2.07 -17.14
CA PHE A 171 -7.91 1.40 -15.84
C PHE A 171 -9.26 1.77 -15.20
N HIS A 172 -10.04 0.74 -14.84
CA HIS A 172 -11.39 0.89 -14.28
C HIS A 172 -11.44 0.63 -12.75
N GLY A 173 -10.29 0.38 -12.13
CA GLY A 173 -10.14 0.28 -10.68
C GLY A 173 -10.10 1.64 -9.96
N PRO A 174 -9.98 1.64 -8.64
CA PRO A 174 -9.88 2.83 -7.81
C PRO A 174 -8.58 3.62 -8.05
#